data_5740dc9e7b14f9d60c656f84d4c8d737
#
_entry.id   5740dc9e7b14f9d60c656f84d4c8d737
#
_cell.length_a   1.000
_cell.length_b   1.000
_cell.length_c   1.000
_cell.angle_alpha   90.00
_cell.angle_beta   90.00
_cell.angle_gamma   90.00
#
_symmetry.space_group_name_H-M   'P 1'
#
loop_
_entity.id
_entity.type
_entity.pdbx_description
1 polymer ?
#
loop_
_entity_poly.entity_id
_entity_poly.type
_entity_poly.pdbx_seq_one_letter_code
_entity_poly.pdbx_strand_id
1 'polypeptide(L)'
;DTSVKYMFKNVGSEKYLEVASGTAENGANVQQWGADGFATHNSWKLIDAGDGYYYIRSYVGDGKTYFLDLENGKQDNGTNIGIWQDTQSDAQLFKFVDNGDGSYTITTKVTEDKSCLAVASDSTESGANIVQWTCNGKDSQKWIAEIDSIKDGVELDENACYMLKNVNSGLYMEVKDGAAQAGATVQQWGANGASAHNVWHVKAVNWGYYYVYSALGDGES
;
A
#
# COMPACT_ATOMS: atom_id res chain seq x y z
N ASP A 1 -7.22 -4.17 -9.19
CA ASP A 1 -6.98 -2.77 -9.60
C ASP A 1 -5.56 -2.37 -9.26
N THR A 2 -4.74 -2.02 -10.26
CA THR A 2 -3.33 -1.63 -10.06
C THR A 2 -3.16 -0.16 -9.64
N SER A 3 -4.24 0.60 -9.49
CA SER A 3 -4.20 2.03 -9.10
C SER A 3 -4.38 2.25 -7.60
N VAL A 4 -4.62 1.18 -6.82
CA VAL A 4 -4.92 1.27 -5.39
C VAL A 4 -3.85 0.57 -4.54
N LYS A 5 -3.82 0.91 -3.26
CA LYS A 5 -3.02 0.27 -2.23
C LYS A 5 -3.85 -0.83 -1.57
N TYR A 6 -3.23 -1.95 -1.29
CA TYR A 6 -3.85 -3.11 -0.67
C TYR A 6 -3.25 -3.44 0.68
N MET A 7 -4.09 -3.97 1.58
CA MET A 7 -3.68 -4.89 2.65
C MET A 7 -4.30 -6.26 2.37
N PHE A 8 -3.56 -7.32 2.65
CA PHE A 8 -4.03 -8.69 2.49
C PHE A 8 -4.28 -9.32 3.86
N LYS A 9 -5.56 -9.52 4.19
CA LYS A 9 -6.01 -10.11 5.45
C LYS A 9 -6.19 -11.61 5.29
N ASN A 10 -5.51 -12.40 6.11
CA ASN A 10 -5.69 -13.85 6.11
C ASN A 10 -7.05 -14.25 6.70
N VAL A 11 -7.77 -15.14 6.04
CA VAL A 11 -9.12 -15.57 6.48
C VAL A 11 -9.07 -16.35 7.79
N GLY A 12 -8.06 -17.22 7.96
CA GLY A 12 -7.96 -18.10 9.14
C GLY A 12 -7.52 -17.39 10.41
N SER A 13 -6.66 -16.39 10.30
CA SER A 13 -6.07 -15.69 11.47
C SER A 13 -6.62 -14.29 11.69
N GLU A 14 -7.30 -13.71 10.70
CA GLU A 14 -7.72 -12.30 10.66
C GLU A 14 -6.55 -11.30 10.77
N LYS A 15 -5.31 -11.75 10.52
CA LYS A 15 -4.10 -10.92 10.51
C LYS A 15 -3.69 -10.56 9.09
N TYR A 16 -2.79 -9.59 8.97
CA TYR A 16 -2.39 -9.01 7.70
C TYR A 16 -0.99 -9.43 7.29
N LEU A 17 -0.82 -9.63 6.00
CA LEU A 17 0.48 -9.83 5.36
C LEU A 17 1.35 -8.60 5.57
N GLU A 18 2.52 -8.76 6.19
CA GLU A 18 3.42 -7.64 6.43
C GLU A 18 4.89 -8.02 6.30
N VAL A 19 5.73 -7.02 6.04
CA VAL A 19 7.19 -7.15 6.17
C VAL A 19 7.56 -7.00 7.64
N ALA A 20 8.21 -8.01 8.19
CA ALA A 20 8.60 -8.06 9.60
C ALA A 20 9.39 -6.79 10.00
N SER A 21 8.92 -6.12 11.07
CA SER A 21 9.52 -4.88 11.58
C SER A 21 9.64 -3.75 10.56
N GLY A 22 8.97 -3.82 9.40
CA GLY A 22 9.09 -2.84 8.33
C GLY A 22 10.49 -2.74 7.72
N THR A 23 11.30 -3.80 7.82
CA THR A 23 12.69 -3.83 7.35
C THR A 23 12.75 -3.73 5.83
N ALA A 24 13.46 -2.71 5.31
CA ALA A 24 13.61 -2.45 3.88
C ALA A 24 14.95 -2.95 3.35
N GLU A 25 15.11 -4.26 3.24
CA GLU A 25 16.32 -4.90 2.72
C GLU A 25 15.99 -6.22 1.99
N ASN A 26 16.92 -6.67 1.14
CA ASN A 26 16.79 -7.95 0.46
C ASN A 26 16.77 -9.11 1.47
N GLY A 27 15.76 -9.98 1.35
CA GLY A 27 15.58 -11.12 2.23
C GLY A 27 14.83 -10.78 3.53
N ALA A 28 14.36 -9.54 3.70
CA ALA A 28 13.51 -9.22 4.85
C ALA A 28 12.27 -10.12 4.85
N ASN A 29 11.98 -10.69 6.01
CA ASN A 29 10.95 -11.70 6.17
C ASN A 29 9.54 -11.14 6.02
N VAL A 30 8.64 -11.93 5.45
CA VAL A 30 7.20 -11.64 5.43
C VAL A 30 6.49 -12.56 6.41
N GLN A 31 5.65 -11.97 7.24
CA GLN A 31 4.88 -12.61 8.31
C GLN A 31 3.44 -12.14 8.30
N GLN A 32 2.65 -12.67 9.21
CA GLN A 32 1.34 -12.08 9.53
C GLN A 32 1.39 -11.33 10.85
N TRP A 33 0.69 -10.18 10.92
CA TRP A 33 0.54 -9.40 12.16
C TRP A 33 -0.79 -8.65 12.18
N GLY A 34 -1.17 -8.14 13.38
CA GLY A 34 -2.29 -7.22 13.50
C GLY A 34 -1.97 -5.91 12.78
N ALA A 35 -2.97 -5.22 12.24
CA ALA A 35 -2.76 -3.93 11.57
C ALA A 35 -3.51 -2.80 12.27
N ASP A 36 -2.85 -1.64 12.33
CA ASP A 36 -3.42 -0.36 12.80
C ASP A 36 -3.65 0.57 11.59
N GLY A 37 -4.30 0.03 10.53
CA GLY A 37 -4.52 0.73 9.26
C GLY A 37 -3.41 0.48 8.24
N PHE A 38 -3.41 1.28 7.17
CA PHE A 38 -2.48 1.15 6.03
C PHE A 38 -1.11 1.74 6.37
N ALA A 39 -0.25 0.96 7.00
CA ALA A 39 1.14 1.32 7.25
C ALA A 39 2.06 0.81 6.12
N THR A 40 3.29 1.32 6.03
CA THR A 40 4.22 0.93 4.96
C THR A 40 4.59 -0.56 4.98
N HIS A 41 4.68 -1.16 6.17
CA HIS A 41 5.07 -2.56 6.35
C HIS A 41 3.98 -3.57 5.97
N ASN A 42 2.70 -3.19 5.98
CA ASN A 42 1.57 -4.06 5.65
C ASN A 42 0.82 -3.63 4.37
N SER A 43 1.36 -2.66 3.65
CA SER A 43 0.75 -2.14 2.43
C SER A 43 1.47 -2.62 1.19
N TRP A 44 0.68 -2.93 0.16
CA TRP A 44 1.14 -3.55 -1.06
C TRP A 44 0.51 -2.91 -2.28
N LYS A 45 1.23 -2.92 -3.40
CA LYS A 45 0.74 -2.50 -4.70
C LYS A 45 0.84 -3.63 -5.70
N LEU A 46 -0.22 -3.85 -6.46
CA LEU A 46 -0.20 -4.80 -7.57
C LEU A 46 0.31 -4.10 -8.83
N ILE A 47 1.22 -4.75 -9.53
CA ILE A 47 1.73 -4.32 -10.83
C ILE A 47 1.48 -5.46 -11.81
N ASP A 48 0.71 -5.19 -12.85
CA ASP A 48 0.38 -6.20 -13.87
C ASP A 48 1.65 -6.66 -14.60
N ALA A 49 1.86 -7.95 -14.65
CA ALA A 49 2.97 -8.60 -15.32
C ALA A 49 2.54 -9.36 -16.58
N GLY A 50 1.25 -9.29 -16.94
CA GLY A 50 0.66 -10.05 -18.04
C GLY A 50 0.26 -11.47 -17.64
N ASP A 51 -0.49 -12.15 -18.50
CA ASP A 51 -0.97 -13.52 -18.34
C ASP A 51 -1.72 -13.81 -17.04
N GLY A 52 -2.26 -12.76 -16.39
CA GLY A 52 -2.95 -12.83 -15.11
C GLY A 52 -2.04 -12.89 -13.89
N TYR A 53 -0.73 -12.68 -14.07
CA TYR A 53 0.23 -12.56 -12.98
C TYR A 53 0.48 -11.11 -12.59
N TYR A 54 0.89 -10.94 -11.35
CA TYR A 54 1.22 -9.64 -10.76
C TYR A 54 2.53 -9.71 -9.98
N TYR A 55 3.31 -8.64 -10.05
CA TYR A 55 4.26 -8.32 -9.01
C TYR A 55 3.51 -7.71 -7.82
N ILE A 56 3.87 -8.10 -6.61
CA ILE A 56 3.29 -7.55 -5.37
C ILE A 56 4.38 -6.70 -4.71
N ARG A 57 4.32 -5.38 -4.96
CA ARG A 57 5.32 -4.43 -4.46
C ARG A 57 4.99 -3.97 -3.05
N SER A 58 5.99 -4.01 -2.16
CA SER A 58 5.90 -3.49 -0.81
C SER A 58 6.07 -1.97 -0.76
N TYR A 59 5.45 -1.34 0.22
CA TYR A 59 5.66 0.08 0.52
C TYR A 59 6.78 0.34 1.53
N VAL A 60 7.53 -0.66 2.01
CA VAL A 60 8.69 -0.44 2.87
C VAL A 60 9.81 0.30 2.14
N GLY A 61 10.66 1.00 2.88
CA GLY A 61 11.77 1.76 2.34
C GLY A 61 11.27 2.94 1.49
N ASP A 62 11.58 3.00 0.20
CA ASP A 62 11.14 4.02 -0.74
C ASP A 62 9.77 3.73 -1.38
N GLY A 63 9.13 2.60 -1.00
CA GLY A 63 7.87 2.13 -1.56
C GLY A 63 7.94 1.72 -3.04
N LYS A 64 9.14 1.55 -3.60
CA LYS A 64 9.34 1.25 -5.04
C LYS A 64 10.29 0.09 -5.28
N THR A 65 11.23 -0.16 -4.37
CA THR A 65 12.38 -1.04 -4.58
C THR A 65 12.08 -2.51 -4.35
N TYR A 66 11.21 -2.85 -3.38
CA TYR A 66 11.05 -4.22 -2.89
C TYR A 66 9.73 -4.86 -3.32
N PHE A 67 9.81 -6.13 -3.72
CA PHE A 67 8.69 -6.96 -4.17
C PHE A 67 8.61 -8.22 -3.35
N LEU A 68 7.40 -8.74 -3.18
CA LEU A 68 7.19 -10.07 -2.60
C LEU A 68 7.97 -11.08 -3.41
N ASP A 69 8.71 -11.97 -2.73
CA ASP A 69 9.67 -12.88 -3.37
C ASP A 69 9.63 -14.26 -2.71
N LEU A 70 9.60 -15.28 -3.53
CA LEU A 70 9.75 -16.67 -3.11
C LEU A 70 11.23 -17.01 -3.03
N GLU A 71 11.72 -17.30 -1.84
CA GLU A 71 13.14 -17.51 -1.55
C GLU A 71 13.84 -18.45 -2.54
N ASN A 72 14.80 -17.88 -3.30
CA ASN A 72 15.57 -18.56 -4.35
C ASN A 72 14.73 -19.27 -5.43
N GLY A 73 13.45 -18.92 -5.59
CA GLY A 73 12.56 -19.57 -6.53
C GLY A 73 12.37 -21.07 -6.32
N LYS A 74 12.51 -21.56 -5.08
CA LYS A 74 12.33 -22.97 -4.74
C LYS A 74 10.88 -23.41 -4.85
N GLN A 75 10.66 -24.67 -5.27
CA GLN A 75 9.33 -25.25 -5.44
C GLN A 75 8.82 -26.03 -4.22
N ASP A 76 9.66 -26.21 -3.21
CA ASP A 76 9.34 -27.03 -2.04
C ASP A 76 8.30 -26.36 -1.13
N ASN A 77 7.46 -27.19 -0.51
CA ASN A 77 6.58 -26.74 0.57
C ASN A 77 7.41 -26.22 1.75
N GLY A 78 6.98 -25.11 2.32
CA GLY A 78 7.66 -24.43 3.42
C GLY A 78 8.74 -23.46 2.94
N THR A 79 8.94 -23.27 1.62
CA THR A 79 9.82 -22.21 1.12
C THR A 79 9.35 -20.86 1.62
N ASN A 80 10.29 -20.08 2.14
CA ASN A 80 10.02 -18.78 2.75
C ASN A 80 9.52 -17.76 1.72
N ILE A 81 8.65 -16.89 2.15
CA ILE A 81 8.27 -15.67 1.43
C ILE A 81 8.92 -14.48 2.14
N GLY A 82 9.66 -13.72 1.38
CA GLY A 82 10.29 -12.48 1.83
C GLY A 82 10.02 -11.34 0.85
N ILE A 83 10.84 -10.29 0.94
CA ILE A 83 10.90 -9.25 -0.08
C ILE A 83 12.30 -9.18 -0.67
N TRP A 84 12.37 -8.82 -1.95
CA TRP A 84 13.63 -8.65 -2.67
C TRP A 84 13.49 -7.52 -3.69
N GLN A 85 14.62 -6.93 -4.09
CA GLN A 85 14.64 -6.01 -5.23
C GLN A 85 14.11 -6.70 -6.48
N ASP A 86 13.65 -5.92 -7.47
CA ASP A 86 13.15 -6.46 -8.73
C ASP A 86 14.20 -7.34 -9.42
N THR A 87 13.86 -8.60 -9.61
CA THR A 87 14.69 -9.60 -10.31
C THR A 87 14.09 -10.00 -11.65
N GLN A 88 12.86 -9.55 -11.93
CA GLN A 88 12.07 -9.95 -13.10
C GLN A 88 11.96 -11.49 -13.27
N SER A 89 12.08 -12.23 -12.18
CA SER A 89 12.02 -13.69 -12.18
C SER A 89 10.64 -14.21 -11.80
N ASP A 90 10.37 -15.46 -12.11
CA ASP A 90 9.11 -16.13 -11.73
C ASP A 90 8.91 -16.21 -10.21
N ALA A 91 9.98 -16.06 -9.40
CA ALA A 91 9.91 -16.03 -7.95
C ALA A 91 9.10 -14.83 -7.40
N GLN A 92 8.92 -13.78 -8.20
CA GLN A 92 8.18 -12.56 -7.85
C GLN A 92 6.82 -12.47 -8.53
N LEU A 93 6.40 -13.53 -9.22
CA LEU A 93 5.14 -13.55 -9.97
C LEU A 93 4.08 -14.37 -9.25
N PHE A 94 2.97 -13.71 -8.95
CA PHE A 94 1.85 -14.26 -8.21
C PHE A 94 0.55 -14.04 -8.96
N LYS A 95 -0.40 -14.97 -8.79
CA LYS A 95 -1.72 -14.89 -9.42
C LYS A 95 -2.81 -14.97 -8.36
N PHE A 96 -3.83 -14.15 -8.52
CA PHE A 96 -4.98 -14.12 -7.63
C PHE A 96 -6.12 -14.95 -8.21
N VAL A 97 -6.47 -16.03 -7.55
CA VAL A 97 -7.59 -16.89 -7.90
C VAL A 97 -8.76 -16.56 -6.98
N ASP A 98 -9.86 -16.07 -7.55
CA ASP A 98 -11.07 -15.74 -6.80
C ASP A 98 -11.74 -17.03 -6.27
N ASN A 99 -11.97 -17.09 -4.96
CA ASN A 99 -12.63 -18.24 -4.32
C ASN A 99 -14.16 -18.14 -4.36
N GLY A 100 -14.73 -17.03 -4.83
CA GLY A 100 -16.17 -16.79 -4.90
C GLY A 100 -16.82 -16.42 -3.57
N ASP A 101 -16.05 -16.29 -2.50
CA ASP A 101 -16.49 -15.92 -1.15
C ASP A 101 -15.97 -14.55 -0.69
N GLY A 102 -15.38 -13.78 -1.60
CA GLY A 102 -14.73 -12.49 -1.33
C GLY A 102 -13.27 -12.62 -0.92
N SER A 103 -12.74 -13.84 -0.88
CA SER A 103 -11.32 -14.09 -0.66
C SER A 103 -10.63 -14.55 -1.93
N TYR A 104 -9.30 -14.52 -1.91
CA TYR A 104 -8.43 -14.97 -3.00
C TYR A 104 -7.43 -16.00 -2.49
N THR A 105 -7.13 -16.99 -3.33
CA THR A 105 -5.92 -17.81 -3.21
C THR A 105 -4.82 -17.13 -4.04
N ILE A 106 -3.65 -16.86 -3.44
CA ILE A 106 -2.53 -16.20 -4.13
C ILE A 106 -1.53 -17.29 -4.50
N THR A 107 -1.50 -17.67 -5.78
CA THR A 107 -0.64 -18.77 -6.29
C THR A 107 0.72 -18.26 -6.74
N THR A 108 1.71 -19.17 -6.82
CA THR A 108 3.09 -18.89 -7.23
C THR A 108 3.37 -19.41 -8.63
N LYS A 109 3.91 -18.58 -9.51
CA LYS A 109 4.24 -18.96 -10.91
C LYS A 109 5.30 -20.05 -10.97
N VAL A 110 6.27 -20.04 -10.05
CA VAL A 110 7.36 -21.04 -9.98
C VAL A 110 6.84 -22.47 -9.95
N THR A 111 5.66 -22.69 -9.34
CA THR A 111 5.03 -24.01 -9.24
C THR A 111 3.90 -24.22 -10.27
N GLU A 112 3.78 -23.35 -11.28
CA GLU A 112 2.68 -23.40 -12.26
C GLU A 112 1.30 -23.40 -11.55
N ASP A 113 1.14 -22.48 -10.58
CA ASP A 113 -0.08 -22.28 -9.77
C ASP A 113 -0.49 -23.48 -8.88
N LYS A 114 0.41 -24.45 -8.64
CA LYS A 114 0.11 -25.61 -7.77
C LYS A 114 0.29 -25.30 -6.28
N SER A 115 1.10 -24.29 -5.97
CA SER A 115 1.33 -23.83 -4.61
C SER A 115 0.88 -22.37 -4.44
N CYS A 116 0.63 -21.96 -3.20
CA CYS A 116 0.13 -20.65 -2.87
C CYS A 116 0.74 -20.12 -1.57
N LEU A 117 0.56 -18.82 -1.32
CA LEU A 117 0.91 -18.18 -0.06
C LEU A 117 0.09 -18.78 1.07
N ALA A 118 0.76 -19.24 2.11
CA ALA A 118 0.17 -19.86 3.28
C ALA A 118 0.77 -19.32 4.58
N VAL A 119 -0.04 -19.19 5.61
CA VAL A 119 0.47 -19.03 6.96
C VAL A 119 1.06 -20.36 7.44
N ALA A 120 2.33 -20.35 7.84
CA ALA A 120 3.03 -21.55 8.28
C ALA A 120 2.28 -22.28 9.41
N SER A 121 2.15 -23.59 9.28
CA SER A 121 1.47 -24.47 10.27
C SER A 121 0.01 -24.09 10.58
N ASP A 122 -0.67 -23.39 9.69
CA ASP A 122 -2.03 -22.87 9.89
C ASP A 122 -2.15 -22.01 11.17
N SER A 123 -1.06 -21.34 11.58
CA SER A 123 -0.99 -20.57 12.82
C SER A 123 -1.91 -19.34 12.79
N THR A 124 -2.52 -19.02 13.93
CA THR A 124 -3.30 -17.79 14.13
C THR A 124 -2.52 -16.74 14.90
N GLU A 125 -1.27 -17.00 15.28
CA GLU A 125 -0.46 -16.11 16.09
C GLU A 125 0.16 -14.98 15.26
N SER A 126 0.36 -13.82 15.89
CA SER A 126 1.17 -12.73 15.33
C SER A 126 2.63 -13.16 15.21
N GLY A 127 3.29 -12.78 14.11
CA GLY A 127 4.66 -13.19 13.81
C GLY A 127 4.76 -14.55 13.14
N ALA A 128 3.64 -15.23 12.87
CA ALA A 128 3.69 -16.48 12.11
C ALA A 128 4.18 -16.20 10.67
N ASN A 129 5.09 -17.04 10.24
CA ASN A 129 5.76 -16.89 8.95
C ASN A 129 4.82 -17.12 7.77
N ILE A 130 5.08 -16.46 6.66
CA ILE A 130 4.42 -16.74 5.38
C ILE A 130 5.35 -17.60 4.53
N VAL A 131 4.79 -18.66 4.01
CA VAL A 131 5.52 -19.66 3.22
C VAL A 131 4.73 -20.01 1.95
N GLN A 132 5.43 -20.59 0.99
CA GLN A 132 4.80 -21.31 -0.09
C GLN A 132 4.38 -22.70 0.40
N TRP A 133 3.17 -23.12 0.07
CA TRP A 133 2.67 -24.48 0.32
C TRP A 133 1.73 -24.94 -0.79
N THR A 134 1.68 -26.25 -1.06
CA THR A 134 0.70 -26.82 -1.98
C THR A 134 -0.71 -26.33 -1.63
N CYS A 135 -1.44 -25.82 -2.61
CA CYS A 135 -2.79 -25.29 -2.39
C CYS A 135 -3.74 -26.41 -1.96
N ASN A 136 -4.41 -26.22 -0.84
CA ASN A 136 -5.32 -27.22 -0.24
C ASN A 136 -6.67 -26.65 0.20
N GLY A 137 -6.89 -25.33 -0.06
CA GLY A 137 -8.15 -24.64 0.21
C GLY A 137 -8.42 -24.29 1.67
N LYS A 138 -7.44 -24.45 2.58
CA LYS A 138 -7.57 -24.04 3.97
C LYS A 138 -7.62 -22.52 4.11
N ASP A 139 -8.23 -22.04 5.18
CA ASP A 139 -8.37 -20.60 5.45
C ASP A 139 -7.02 -19.90 5.67
N SER A 140 -5.97 -20.62 6.11
CA SER A 140 -4.59 -20.14 6.19
C SER A 140 -3.98 -19.79 4.82
N GLN A 141 -4.60 -20.22 3.71
CA GLN A 141 -4.19 -19.95 2.32
C GLN A 141 -5.13 -18.99 1.60
N LYS A 142 -6.13 -18.44 2.29
CA LYS A 142 -7.09 -17.52 1.72
C LYS A 142 -6.86 -16.11 2.25
N TRP A 143 -6.97 -15.13 1.36
CA TRP A 143 -6.65 -13.74 1.64
C TRP A 143 -7.75 -12.82 1.16
N ILE A 144 -8.21 -11.91 2.01
CA ILE A 144 -9.11 -10.82 1.65
C ILE A 144 -8.25 -9.62 1.26
N ALA A 145 -8.50 -9.06 0.08
CA ALA A 145 -7.83 -7.86 -0.37
C ALA A 145 -8.62 -6.62 0.09
N GLU A 146 -8.15 -5.96 1.12
CA GLU A 146 -8.69 -4.69 1.58
C GLU A 146 -8.01 -3.55 0.84
N ILE A 147 -8.83 -2.61 0.34
CA ILE A 147 -8.36 -1.48 -0.48
C ILE A 147 -8.28 -0.23 0.38
N ASP A 148 -7.14 0.47 0.33
CA ASP A 148 -7.10 1.85 0.77
C ASP A 148 -7.98 2.68 -0.18
N SER A 149 -9.07 3.18 0.34
CA SER A 149 -10.01 4.03 -0.43
C SER A 149 -9.39 5.37 -0.87
N ILE A 150 -8.23 5.71 -0.32
CA ILE A 150 -7.37 6.77 -0.85
C ILE A 150 -6.64 6.15 -2.04
N LYS A 151 -7.13 6.42 -3.25
CA LYS A 151 -6.40 6.05 -4.48
C LYS A 151 -4.96 6.49 -4.34
N ASP A 152 -4.01 5.61 -4.63
CA ASP A 152 -2.59 5.97 -4.77
C ASP A 152 -2.49 7.19 -5.67
N GLY A 153 -2.31 8.31 -4.99
CA GLY A 153 -2.01 9.62 -5.50
C GLY A 153 -2.67 10.03 -6.83
N VAL A 154 -3.62 10.93 -6.77
CA VAL A 154 -3.50 12.06 -7.69
C VAL A 154 -2.11 12.62 -7.42
N GLU A 155 -1.14 12.38 -8.32
CA GLU A 155 0.13 13.11 -8.28
C GLU A 155 -0.24 14.57 -8.44
N LEU A 156 -0.14 15.32 -7.36
CA LEU A 156 -0.36 16.75 -7.40
C LEU A 156 0.86 17.38 -8.07
N ASP A 157 0.64 18.23 -9.05
CA ASP A 157 1.70 18.98 -9.69
C ASP A 157 2.23 20.04 -8.73
N GLU A 158 3.49 19.94 -8.33
CA GLU A 158 4.15 20.91 -7.44
C GLU A 158 4.23 22.33 -8.00
N ASN A 159 4.08 22.48 -9.31
CA ASN A 159 4.05 23.80 -9.99
C ASN A 159 2.63 24.38 -10.07
N ALA A 160 1.61 23.61 -9.68
CA ALA A 160 0.23 24.06 -9.69
C ALA A 160 -0.20 24.66 -8.36
N CYS A 161 -1.23 25.51 -8.44
CA CYS A 161 -1.91 26.08 -7.28
C CYS A 161 -3.24 25.37 -7.09
N TYR A 162 -3.59 25.09 -5.86
CA TYR A 162 -4.80 24.33 -5.51
C TYR A 162 -5.76 25.11 -4.63
N MET A 163 -7.04 24.94 -4.88
CA MET A 163 -8.10 25.31 -3.94
C MET A 163 -8.69 24.01 -3.40
N LEU A 164 -8.64 23.81 -2.09
CA LEU A 164 -9.11 22.59 -1.44
C LEU A 164 -10.56 22.75 -0.98
N LYS A 165 -11.48 22.04 -1.64
CA LYS A 165 -12.91 22.10 -1.37
C LYS A 165 -13.37 20.91 -0.54
N ASN A 166 -14.04 21.14 0.57
CA ASN A 166 -14.69 20.10 1.34
C ASN A 166 -15.93 19.60 0.59
N VAL A 167 -16.01 18.29 0.33
CA VAL A 167 -17.07 17.67 -0.46
C VAL A 167 -18.44 17.79 0.23
N ASN A 168 -18.46 17.69 1.56
CA ASN A 168 -19.72 17.73 2.32
C ASN A 168 -20.29 19.14 2.49
N SER A 169 -19.44 20.12 2.86
CA SER A 169 -19.90 21.49 3.10
C SER A 169 -19.90 22.35 1.84
N GLY A 170 -19.15 21.96 0.80
CA GLY A 170 -18.95 22.77 -0.40
C GLY A 170 -18.09 24.02 -0.18
N LEU A 171 -17.52 24.19 1.03
CA LEU A 171 -16.66 25.31 1.39
C LEU A 171 -15.20 25.00 1.09
N TYR A 172 -14.37 26.03 1.03
CA TYR A 172 -12.94 25.90 0.73
C TYR A 172 -12.09 26.11 1.98
N MET A 173 -10.97 25.44 2.04
CA MET A 173 -9.94 25.67 3.06
C MET A 173 -9.26 27.00 2.81
N GLU A 174 -9.20 27.86 3.82
CA GLU A 174 -8.54 29.16 3.72
C GLU A 174 -7.86 29.56 5.03
N VAL A 175 -6.89 30.47 4.94
CA VAL A 175 -6.34 31.15 6.10
C VAL A 175 -7.25 32.33 6.46
N LYS A 176 -7.79 32.32 7.68
CA LYS A 176 -8.73 33.33 8.16
C LYS A 176 -8.13 34.73 8.00
N ASP A 177 -8.93 35.62 7.40
CA ASP A 177 -8.60 37.03 7.18
C ASP A 177 -7.29 37.28 6.39
N GLY A 178 -6.76 36.23 5.71
CA GLY A 178 -5.49 36.32 4.98
C GLY A 178 -4.27 36.59 5.86
N ALA A 179 -4.29 36.15 7.12
CA ALA A 179 -3.22 36.41 8.07
C ALA A 179 -1.93 35.62 7.74
N ALA A 180 -0.92 36.27 7.20
CA ALA A 180 0.37 35.67 6.82
C ALA A 180 1.34 35.64 8.03
N GLN A 181 1.02 34.86 9.05
CA GLN A 181 1.83 34.71 10.25
C GLN A 181 1.71 33.31 10.86
N ALA A 182 2.76 32.87 11.56
CA ALA A 182 2.71 31.61 12.31
C ALA A 182 1.56 31.63 13.35
N GLY A 183 0.81 30.50 13.42
CA GLY A 183 -0.35 30.38 14.31
C GLY A 183 -1.64 30.97 13.75
N ALA A 184 -1.65 31.43 12.50
CA ALA A 184 -2.88 31.86 11.83
C ALA A 184 -3.89 30.72 11.75
N THR A 185 -5.17 31.03 11.94
CA THR A 185 -6.26 30.05 11.92
C THR A 185 -6.58 29.63 10.48
N VAL A 186 -6.62 28.33 10.24
CA VAL A 186 -7.20 27.75 9.02
C VAL A 186 -8.67 27.42 9.26
N GLN A 187 -9.54 27.81 8.34
CA GLN A 187 -10.99 27.63 8.45
C GLN A 187 -11.59 27.16 7.12
N GLN A 188 -12.89 26.88 7.11
CA GLN A 188 -13.67 26.70 5.90
C GLN A 188 -14.47 27.97 5.61
N TRP A 189 -14.44 28.45 4.35
CA TRP A 189 -15.21 29.61 3.94
C TRP A 189 -15.68 29.52 2.48
N GLY A 190 -16.66 30.31 2.12
CA GLY A 190 -17.08 30.44 0.73
C GLY A 190 -16.04 31.19 -0.08
N ALA A 191 -15.72 30.71 -1.29
CA ALA A 191 -14.80 31.37 -2.17
C ALA A 191 -15.48 31.84 -3.46
N ASN A 192 -15.20 33.09 -3.86
CA ASN A 192 -15.62 33.67 -5.13
C ASN A 192 -14.41 33.75 -6.10
N GLY A 193 -13.66 32.64 -6.19
CA GLY A 193 -12.45 32.53 -6.99
C GLY A 193 -11.19 32.33 -6.14
N ALA A 194 -10.05 32.21 -6.81
CA ALA A 194 -8.77 32.04 -6.16
C ALA A 194 -8.25 33.37 -5.58
N SER A 195 -7.78 33.34 -4.35
CA SER A 195 -7.12 34.45 -3.67
C SER A 195 -6.03 33.90 -2.77
N ALA A 196 -5.03 34.69 -2.40
CA ALA A 196 -3.87 34.21 -1.65
C ALA A 196 -4.26 33.45 -0.36
N HIS A 197 -5.39 33.76 0.27
CA HIS A 197 -5.83 33.12 1.51
C HIS A 197 -6.50 31.74 1.33
N ASN A 198 -6.93 31.38 0.11
CA ASN A 198 -7.54 30.09 -0.18
C ASN A 198 -6.81 29.28 -1.27
N VAL A 199 -5.62 29.74 -1.66
CA VAL A 199 -4.73 29.05 -2.60
C VAL A 199 -3.61 28.40 -1.84
N TRP A 200 -3.30 27.17 -2.22
CA TRP A 200 -2.33 26.32 -1.59
C TRP A 200 -1.38 25.74 -2.62
N HIS A 201 -0.10 25.68 -2.26
CA HIS A 201 0.93 24.95 -2.99
C HIS A 201 1.18 23.63 -2.32
N VAL A 202 1.69 22.66 -3.05
CA VAL A 202 2.06 21.35 -2.53
C VAL A 202 3.51 21.04 -2.85
N LYS A 203 4.16 20.31 -1.96
CA LYS A 203 5.50 19.77 -2.19
C LYS A 203 5.50 18.31 -1.80
N ALA A 204 5.84 17.43 -2.73
CA ALA A 204 5.91 16.01 -2.48
C ALA A 204 6.99 15.70 -1.44
N VAL A 205 6.65 14.83 -0.53
CA VAL A 205 7.59 14.15 0.36
C VAL A 205 7.51 12.66 0.11
N ASN A 206 8.36 11.88 0.74
CA ASN A 206 8.33 10.43 0.58
C ASN A 206 6.92 9.87 0.86
N TRP A 207 6.53 8.78 0.17
CA TRP A 207 5.32 7.99 0.46
C TRP A 207 3.98 8.53 -0.08
N GLY A 208 3.98 9.41 -1.06
CA GLY A 208 2.76 9.99 -1.60
C GLY A 208 2.12 11.04 -0.68
N TYR A 209 2.85 11.48 0.34
CA TYR A 209 2.46 12.62 1.16
C TYR A 209 2.94 13.92 0.53
N TYR A 210 2.26 15.01 0.92
CA TYR A 210 2.61 16.36 0.49
C TYR A 210 2.63 17.28 1.71
N TYR A 211 3.60 18.17 1.74
CA TYR A 211 3.44 19.40 2.51
C TYR A 211 2.46 20.29 1.74
N VAL A 212 1.58 20.97 2.45
CA VAL A 212 0.64 21.94 1.89
C VAL A 212 1.01 23.32 2.43
N TYR A 213 1.37 24.23 1.54
CA TYR A 213 1.77 25.58 1.88
C TYR A 213 0.70 26.57 1.48
N SER A 214 0.46 27.59 2.32
CA SER A 214 -0.38 28.72 1.94
C SER A 214 0.32 29.60 0.90
N ALA A 215 -0.41 30.11 -0.07
CA ALA A 215 0.08 31.14 -1.00
C ALA A 215 0.22 32.53 -0.36
N LEU A 216 -0.04 32.66 0.95
CA LEU A 216 0.20 33.87 1.71
C LEU A 216 1.69 33.99 2.06
N GLY A 217 2.24 35.17 1.91
CA GLY A 217 3.69 35.42 2.13
C GLY A 217 4.54 35.02 0.93
N ASP A 218 5.79 34.68 1.18
CA ASP A 218 6.78 34.29 0.16
C ASP A 218 6.74 32.79 -0.21
N GLY A 219 5.82 32.03 0.38
CA GLY A 219 5.65 30.60 0.11
C GLY A 219 6.76 29.71 0.68
N GLU A 220 7.68 30.22 1.50
CA GLU A 220 8.83 29.48 2.05
C GLU A 220 8.85 29.39 3.60
N SER A 221 7.80 29.84 4.31
CA SER A 221 7.77 29.83 5.78
C SER A 221 6.69 28.94 6.37
#